data_af991563c71668409e7172e65ecd0c59
#
_entry.id   af991563c71668409e7172e65ecd0c59
#
_cell.length_a   1.000
_cell.length_b   1.000
_cell.length_c   1.000
_cell.angle_alpha   90.00
_cell.angle_beta   90.00
_cell.angle_gamma   90.00
#
_symmetry.space_group_name_H-M   'P 1'
#
loop_
_entity.id
_entity.type
_entity.pdbx_description
1 polymer ?
#
loop_
_entity_poly.entity_id
_entity_poly.type
_entity_poly.pdbx_seq_one_letter_code
_entity_poly.pdbx_strand_id
1 'polypeptide(L)'
;NVDAAKAASSYSNQSVSVIAVTKYVGVKEAKEVVDQGISHLAENRVELFLEKYEALKERELTWHLIGNLQRRKVKNVINFVDYFHALDSVKLAQEISKRAEHPIKCFAEVNISGEASKHGFSKAELLSALTELSELAHLEIVGLMTMAPFEATEEECHNIFGQLKKLQVEISEMNLPKIPCTDLSMGMSRDYVIAIQEGASFVRIGTEIFKDL
;
A
#
# COMPACT_ATOMS: atom_id res chain seq x y z
N ASN A 1 9.49 18.38 -0.42
CA ASN A 1 10.30 17.28 0.13
C ASN A 1 10.27 16.01 -0.76
N VAL A 2 9.10 15.62 -1.31
CA VAL A 2 8.99 14.45 -2.20
C VAL A 2 9.81 14.64 -3.48
N ASP A 3 9.69 15.78 -4.12
CA ASP A 3 10.44 16.10 -5.36
C ASP A 3 11.95 16.12 -5.12
N ALA A 4 12.40 16.65 -3.98
CA ALA A 4 13.82 16.64 -3.62
C ALA A 4 14.34 15.21 -3.36
N ALA A 5 13.56 14.38 -2.66
CA ALA A 5 13.90 12.98 -2.43
C ALA A 5 13.95 12.19 -3.73
N LYS A 6 13.01 12.44 -4.65
CA LYS A 6 12.97 11.83 -5.98
C LYS A 6 14.17 12.24 -6.82
N ALA A 7 14.56 13.52 -6.83
CA ALA A 7 15.71 14.02 -7.58
C ALA A 7 17.04 13.40 -7.10
N ALA A 8 17.13 13.06 -5.80
CA ALA A 8 18.30 12.40 -5.21
C ALA A 8 18.30 10.87 -5.38
N SER A 9 17.23 10.29 -5.92
CA SER A 9 17.08 8.85 -6.09
C SER A 9 17.68 8.34 -7.39
N SER A 10 18.22 7.12 -7.36
CA SER A 10 18.57 6.36 -8.57
C SER A 10 17.34 6.03 -9.43
N TYR A 11 16.14 6.19 -8.88
CA TYR A 11 14.84 5.96 -9.52
C TYR A 11 14.11 7.27 -9.85
N SER A 12 14.84 8.32 -10.19
CA SER A 12 14.31 9.68 -10.41
C SER A 12 13.17 9.78 -11.45
N ASN A 13 13.13 8.85 -12.40
CA ASN A 13 12.08 8.78 -13.42
C ASN A 13 10.79 8.08 -12.93
N GLN A 14 10.80 7.48 -11.74
CA GLN A 14 9.61 6.82 -11.17
C GLN A 14 8.62 7.87 -10.66
N SER A 15 7.34 7.71 -10.97
CA SER A 15 6.29 8.52 -10.37
C SER A 15 6.11 8.12 -8.90
N VAL A 16 5.91 9.12 -8.04
CA VAL A 16 5.63 8.91 -6.61
C VAL A 16 4.28 9.53 -6.28
N SER A 17 3.35 8.71 -5.80
CA SER A 17 2.04 9.16 -5.32
C SER A 17 2.06 9.29 -3.79
N VAL A 18 1.61 10.44 -3.31
CA VAL A 18 1.42 10.68 -1.88
C VAL A 18 0.01 10.29 -1.48
N ILE A 19 -0.10 9.33 -0.59
CA ILE A 19 -1.37 8.90 -0.01
C ILE A 19 -1.56 9.59 1.34
N ALA A 20 -2.62 10.36 1.49
CA ALA A 20 -2.99 10.95 2.78
C ALA A 20 -3.68 9.91 3.67
N VAL A 21 -3.05 9.57 4.79
CA VAL A 21 -3.56 8.59 5.76
C VAL A 21 -4.42 9.31 6.79
N THR A 22 -5.73 9.14 6.70
CA THR A 22 -6.74 9.89 7.47
C THR A 22 -7.24 9.19 8.73
N LYS A 23 -6.55 8.14 9.18
CA LYS A 23 -6.99 7.27 10.29
C LYS A 23 -7.20 7.95 11.66
N TYR A 24 -6.59 9.12 11.87
CA TYR A 24 -6.67 9.87 13.12
C TYR A 24 -7.47 11.17 13.02
N VAL A 25 -8.04 11.45 11.84
CA VAL A 25 -8.81 12.67 11.58
C VAL A 25 -10.21 12.34 11.09
N GLY A 26 -11.12 13.31 11.17
CA GLY A 26 -12.50 13.15 10.73
C GLY A 26 -12.70 13.46 9.25
N VAL A 27 -13.96 13.43 8.83
CA VAL A 27 -14.38 13.77 7.45
C VAL A 27 -14.01 15.21 7.10
N LYS A 28 -14.10 16.14 8.08
CA LYS A 28 -13.80 17.55 7.86
C LYS A 28 -12.36 17.75 7.40
N GLU A 29 -11.42 17.25 8.18
CA GLU A 29 -9.98 17.37 7.88
C GLU A 29 -9.61 16.60 6.60
N ALA A 30 -10.21 15.42 6.38
CA ALA A 30 -10.05 14.69 5.12
C ALA A 30 -10.50 15.51 3.91
N LYS A 31 -11.64 16.22 4.03
CA LYS A 31 -12.13 17.10 2.98
C LYS A 31 -11.20 18.30 2.75
N GLU A 32 -10.65 18.88 3.80
CA GLU A 32 -9.71 20.01 3.69
C GLU A 32 -8.48 19.65 2.85
N VAL A 33 -7.88 18.46 3.05
CA VAL A 33 -6.72 18.04 2.25
C VAL A 33 -7.09 17.71 0.81
N VAL A 34 -8.29 17.18 0.57
CA VAL A 34 -8.82 16.97 -0.80
C VAL A 34 -9.01 18.31 -1.51
N ASP A 35 -9.55 19.31 -0.84
CA ASP A 35 -9.74 20.66 -1.39
C ASP A 35 -8.40 21.35 -1.70
N GLN A 36 -7.30 20.91 -1.08
CA GLN A 36 -5.91 21.33 -1.39
C GLN A 36 -5.25 20.51 -2.50
N GLY A 37 -5.96 19.58 -3.14
CA GLY A 37 -5.47 18.84 -4.30
C GLY A 37 -4.95 17.44 -4.00
N ILE A 38 -5.09 16.92 -2.79
CA ILE A 38 -4.81 15.51 -2.50
C ILE A 38 -5.93 14.65 -3.12
N SER A 39 -5.53 13.70 -3.97
CA SER A 39 -6.45 12.78 -4.66
C SER A 39 -6.39 11.33 -4.17
N HIS A 40 -5.41 10.98 -3.32
CA HIS A 40 -5.26 9.65 -2.76
C HIS A 40 -5.51 9.68 -1.25
N LEU A 41 -6.56 8.99 -0.79
CA LEU A 41 -6.89 8.86 0.63
C LEU A 41 -6.76 7.42 1.10
N ALA A 42 -6.30 7.22 2.33
CA ALA A 42 -6.19 5.91 2.94
C ALA A 42 -6.78 5.83 4.35
N GLU A 43 -7.40 4.70 4.60
CA GLU A 43 -7.87 4.29 5.91
C GLU A 43 -7.35 2.90 6.29
N ASN A 44 -7.26 2.66 7.61
CA ASN A 44 -6.83 1.38 8.15
C ASN A 44 -7.96 0.51 8.71
N ARG A 45 -9.17 1.04 8.83
CA ARG A 45 -10.36 0.35 9.34
C ARG A 45 -11.53 0.47 8.37
N VAL A 46 -12.26 -0.61 8.21
CA VAL A 46 -13.41 -0.69 7.29
C VAL A 46 -14.47 0.37 7.61
N GLU A 47 -14.79 0.54 8.88
CA GLU A 47 -15.84 1.46 9.32
C GLU A 47 -15.48 2.92 9.00
N LEU A 48 -14.25 3.33 9.28
CA LEU A 48 -13.74 4.68 8.98
C LEU A 48 -13.58 4.90 7.47
N PHE A 49 -13.20 3.85 6.75
CA PHE A 49 -13.16 3.88 5.29
C PHE A 49 -14.53 4.18 4.70
N LEU A 50 -15.54 3.41 5.08
CA LEU A 50 -16.90 3.56 4.57
C LEU A 50 -17.51 4.91 4.93
N GLU A 51 -17.27 5.41 6.14
CA GLU A 51 -17.72 6.73 6.58
C GLU A 51 -17.17 7.84 5.66
N LYS A 52 -15.87 7.85 5.42
CA LYS A 52 -15.22 8.86 4.57
C LYS A 52 -15.55 8.68 3.10
N TYR A 53 -15.61 7.44 2.64
CA TYR A 53 -16.04 7.13 1.27
C TYR A 53 -17.42 7.72 1.00
N GLU A 54 -18.41 7.44 1.85
CA GLU A 54 -19.78 7.95 1.67
C GLU A 54 -19.84 9.50 1.67
N ALA A 55 -19.05 10.13 2.55
CA ALA A 55 -19.01 11.59 2.64
C ALA A 55 -18.32 12.28 1.45
N LEU A 56 -17.42 11.58 0.76
CA LEU A 56 -16.55 12.15 -0.28
C LEU A 56 -16.67 11.46 -1.65
N LYS A 57 -17.62 10.55 -1.84
CA LYS A 57 -17.77 9.75 -3.06
C LYS A 57 -18.04 10.56 -4.34
N GLU A 58 -18.54 11.78 -4.22
CA GLU A 58 -18.76 12.67 -5.36
C GLU A 58 -17.45 13.38 -5.82
N ARG A 59 -16.34 13.14 -5.13
CA ARG A 59 -15.02 13.63 -5.50
C ARG A 59 -14.26 12.59 -6.31
N GLU A 60 -13.43 13.02 -7.23
CA GLU A 60 -12.51 12.15 -7.98
C GLU A 60 -11.33 11.76 -7.09
N LEU A 61 -11.49 10.69 -6.31
CA LEU A 61 -10.49 10.21 -5.35
C LEU A 61 -10.11 8.77 -5.66
N THR A 62 -8.86 8.45 -5.37
CA THR A 62 -8.36 7.07 -5.32
C THR A 62 -8.35 6.60 -3.88
N TRP A 63 -9.06 5.52 -3.62
CA TRP A 63 -9.30 5.00 -2.28
C TRP A 63 -8.40 3.83 -1.94
N HIS A 64 -7.65 3.96 -0.86
CA HIS A 64 -6.73 2.97 -0.37
C HIS A 64 -7.17 2.41 0.98
N LEU A 65 -7.19 1.09 1.11
CA LEU A 65 -7.32 0.40 2.39
C LEU A 65 -5.95 -0.15 2.77
N ILE A 66 -5.39 0.32 3.88
CA ILE A 66 -3.99 0.03 4.27
C ILE A 66 -3.85 -0.81 5.53
N GLY A 67 -4.95 -1.12 6.23
CA GLY A 67 -4.93 -1.93 7.43
C GLY A 67 -5.31 -3.39 7.21
N ASN A 68 -5.07 -4.20 8.23
CA ASN A 68 -5.46 -5.62 8.21
C ASN A 68 -6.96 -5.77 7.96
N LEU A 69 -7.30 -6.66 7.04
CA LEU A 69 -8.68 -6.92 6.64
C LEU A 69 -9.09 -8.35 7.04
N GLN A 70 -10.01 -8.45 7.98
CA GLN A 70 -10.59 -9.74 8.33
C GLN A 70 -11.46 -10.25 7.18
N ARG A 71 -11.33 -11.53 6.82
CA ARG A 71 -12.08 -12.14 5.70
C ARG A 71 -13.58 -11.88 5.76
N ARG A 72 -14.19 -11.94 6.95
CA ARG A 72 -15.64 -11.66 7.14
C ARG A 72 -16.07 -10.23 6.75
N LYS A 73 -15.12 -9.27 6.78
CA LYS A 73 -15.37 -7.86 6.44
C LYS A 73 -15.11 -7.52 4.96
N VAL A 74 -14.47 -8.41 4.21
CA VAL A 74 -14.13 -8.20 2.80
C VAL A 74 -15.36 -7.79 1.99
N LYS A 75 -16.47 -8.54 2.13
CA LYS A 75 -17.72 -8.28 1.41
C LYS A 75 -18.33 -6.88 1.63
N ASN A 76 -17.96 -6.22 2.74
CA ASN A 76 -18.54 -4.93 3.10
C ASN A 76 -17.79 -3.75 2.46
N VAL A 77 -16.55 -3.96 2.02
CA VAL A 77 -15.67 -2.84 1.66
C VAL A 77 -15.00 -3.01 0.29
N ILE A 78 -14.76 -4.24 -0.17
CA ILE A 78 -13.80 -4.46 -1.25
C ILE A 78 -14.20 -3.78 -2.58
N ASN A 79 -15.49 -3.65 -2.87
CA ASN A 79 -15.95 -3.03 -4.11
C ASN A 79 -15.88 -1.49 -4.11
N PHE A 80 -15.47 -0.88 -2.99
CA PHE A 80 -15.19 0.56 -2.87
C PHE A 80 -13.69 0.88 -2.83
N VAL A 81 -12.84 -0.15 -2.82
CA VAL A 81 -11.38 -0.03 -2.69
C VAL A 81 -10.75 -0.04 -4.07
N ASP A 82 -9.91 0.95 -4.36
CA ASP A 82 -9.07 0.97 -5.57
C ASP A 82 -7.77 0.19 -5.34
N TYR A 83 -7.13 0.40 -4.17
CA TYR A 83 -5.89 -0.27 -3.78
C TYR A 83 -5.97 -0.85 -2.38
N PHE A 84 -5.69 -2.13 -2.24
CA PHE A 84 -5.56 -2.80 -0.96
C PHE A 84 -4.09 -3.11 -0.67
N HIS A 85 -3.55 -2.63 0.45
CA HIS A 85 -2.12 -2.66 0.74
C HIS A 85 -1.66 -3.76 1.69
N ALA A 86 -2.58 -4.47 2.34
CA ALA A 86 -2.26 -5.42 3.41
C ALA A 86 -2.62 -6.87 3.04
N LEU A 87 -2.36 -7.26 1.79
CA LEU A 87 -2.58 -8.64 1.36
C LEU A 87 -1.49 -9.54 1.95
N ASP A 88 -1.83 -10.30 2.97
CA ASP A 88 -0.91 -11.06 3.81
C ASP A 88 -1.07 -12.58 3.72
N SER A 89 -2.04 -13.07 2.93
CA SER A 89 -2.28 -14.51 2.80
C SER A 89 -3.08 -14.86 1.55
N VAL A 90 -2.87 -16.08 1.06
CA VAL A 90 -3.65 -16.66 -0.04
C VAL A 90 -5.14 -16.75 0.31
N LYS A 91 -5.45 -17.11 1.55
CA LYS A 91 -6.86 -17.19 2.02
C LYS A 91 -7.59 -15.84 1.96
N LEU A 92 -6.89 -14.74 2.26
CA LEU A 92 -7.45 -13.41 2.10
C LEU A 92 -7.62 -13.05 0.62
N ALA A 93 -6.63 -13.35 -0.20
CA ALA A 93 -6.68 -13.15 -1.65
C ALA A 93 -7.87 -13.88 -2.31
N GLN A 94 -8.10 -15.13 -1.93
CA GLN A 94 -9.24 -15.93 -2.39
C GLN A 94 -10.59 -15.28 -2.00
N GLU A 95 -10.72 -14.81 -0.76
CA GLU A 95 -11.93 -14.12 -0.31
C GLU A 95 -12.14 -12.79 -1.04
N ILE A 96 -11.08 -12.02 -1.27
CA ILE A 96 -11.14 -10.79 -2.07
C ILE A 96 -11.62 -11.11 -3.48
N SER A 97 -10.98 -12.05 -4.18
CA SER A 97 -11.36 -12.43 -5.54
C SER A 97 -12.79 -12.95 -5.64
N LYS A 98 -13.27 -13.66 -4.59
CA LYS A 98 -14.64 -14.16 -4.51
C LYS A 98 -15.69 -13.05 -4.36
N ARG A 99 -15.38 -11.98 -3.63
CA ARG A 99 -16.33 -10.90 -3.30
C ARG A 99 -16.23 -9.69 -4.21
N ALA A 100 -15.12 -9.53 -4.90
CA ALA A 100 -14.92 -8.43 -5.81
C ALA A 100 -15.73 -8.60 -7.09
N GLU A 101 -16.32 -7.51 -7.56
CA GLU A 101 -17.07 -7.42 -8.82
C GLU A 101 -16.21 -6.94 -9.99
N HIS A 102 -15.00 -6.50 -9.69
CA HIS A 102 -13.98 -6.03 -10.64
C HIS A 102 -12.58 -6.37 -10.11
N PRO A 103 -11.52 -6.34 -10.92
CA PRO A 103 -10.17 -6.55 -10.45
C PRO A 103 -9.75 -5.54 -9.38
N ILE A 104 -9.29 -6.01 -8.24
CA ILE A 104 -8.78 -5.18 -7.13
C ILE A 104 -7.27 -5.15 -7.22
N LYS A 105 -6.71 -3.95 -7.24
CA LYS A 105 -5.27 -3.72 -7.17
C LYS A 105 -4.77 -3.95 -5.76
N CYS A 106 -3.90 -4.93 -5.59
CA CYS A 106 -3.37 -5.31 -4.28
C CYS A 106 -1.85 -5.15 -4.24
N PHE A 107 -1.36 -4.74 -3.08
CA PHE A 107 0.04 -4.90 -2.69
C PHE A 107 0.17 -6.11 -1.78
N ALA A 108 1.03 -7.04 -2.10
CA ALA A 108 1.38 -8.12 -1.19
C ALA A 108 2.26 -7.54 -0.07
N GLU A 109 1.81 -7.70 1.17
CA GLU A 109 2.55 -7.27 2.34
C GLU A 109 3.65 -8.29 2.65
N VAL A 110 4.89 -7.84 2.69
CA VAL A 110 6.07 -8.67 2.93
C VAL A 110 6.75 -8.26 4.24
N ASN A 111 6.94 -9.23 5.12
CA ASN A 111 7.71 -9.06 6.35
C ASN A 111 9.21 -9.21 6.06
N ILE A 112 9.86 -8.12 5.68
CA ILE A 112 11.30 -8.09 5.37
C ILE A 112 12.14 -8.15 6.64
N SER A 113 11.72 -7.48 7.71
CA SER A 113 12.50 -7.42 8.96
C SER A 113 12.58 -8.75 9.72
N GLY A 114 11.70 -9.71 9.39
CA GLY A 114 11.66 -11.03 10.03
C GLY A 114 11.12 -11.04 11.46
N GLU A 115 10.53 -9.93 11.91
CA GLU A 115 9.92 -9.87 13.25
C GLU A 115 8.68 -10.77 13.31
N ALA A 116 8.68 -11.73 14.26
CA ALA A 116 7.59 -12.69 14.42
C ALA A 116 6.23 -12.04 14.77
N SER A 117 6.24 -10.84 15.32
CA SER A 117 5.02 -10.08 15.65
C SER A 117 4.40 -9.33 14.48
N LYS A 118 5.07 -9.26 13.33
CA LYS A 118 4.58 -8.55 12.15
C LYS A 118 3.77 -9.46 11.22
N HIS A 119 2.80 -8.84 10.57
CA HIS A 119 2.01 -9.45 9.50
C HIS A 119 2.78 -9.47 8.18
N GLY A 120 2.27 -10.23 7.21
CA GLY A 120 2.81 -10.29 5.87
C GLY A 120 3.42 -11.65 5.54
N PHE A 121 3.60 -11.87 4.26
CA PHE A 121 4.32 -13.03 3.75
C PHE A 121 5.81 -12.94 4.10
N SER A 122 6.44 -14.06 4.39
CA SER A 122 7.88 -14.17 4.16
C SER A 122 8.16 -14.19 2.64
N LYS A 123 9.40 -13.88 2.23
CA LYS A 123 9.81 -14.00 0.82
C LYS A 123 9.47 -15.37 0.24
N ALA A 124 9.81 -16.45 0.95
CA ALA A 124 9.58 -17.81 0.49
C ALA A 124 8.09 -18.15 0.34
N GLU A 125 7.26 -17.74 1.31
CA GLU A 125 5.81 -17.94 1.24
C GLU A 125 5.20 -17.21 0.05
N LEU A 126 5.59 -15.94 -0.19
CA LEU A 126 5.09 -15.18 -1.33
C LEU A 126 5.47 -15.82 -2.66
N LEU A 127 6.75 -16.16 -2.85
CA LEU A 127 7.21 -16.80 -4.09
C LEU A 127 6.48 -18.13 -4.36
N SER A 128 6.22 -18.93 -3.31
CA SER A 128 5.45 -20.16 -3.43
C SER A 128 3.99 -19.95 -3.78
N ALA A 129 3.40 -18.80 -3.38
CA ALA A 129 2.00 -18.48 -3.59
C ALA A 129 1.71 -17.82 -4.96
N LEU A 130 2.71 -17.30 -5.67
CA LEU A 130 2.50 -16.46 -6.86
C LEU A 130 1.66 -17.15 -7.95
N THR A 131 1.87 -18.42 -8.21
CA THR A 131 1.10 -19.18 -9.23
C THR A 131 -0.37 -19.19 -8.86
N GLU A 132 -0.71 -19.55 -7.63
CA GLU A 132 -2.10 -19.56 -7.16
C GLU A 132 -2.72 -18.15 -7.17
N LEU A 133 -1.99 -17.14 -6.73
CA LEU A 133 -2.44 -15.75 -6.75
C LEU A 133 -2.74 -15.26 -8.17
N SER A 134 -1.93 -15.67 -9.16
CA SER A 134 -2.11 -15.28 -10.56
C SER A 134 -3.37 -15.87 -11.22
N GLU A 135 -3.92 -16.93 -10.66
CA GLU A 135 -5.14 -17.58 -11.16
C GLU A 135 -6.43 -16.94 -10.66
N LEU A 136 -6.37 -16.11 -9.61
CA LEU A 136 -7.54 -15.45 -9.02
C LEU A 136 -8.12 -14.40 -9.97
N ALA A 137 -9.46 -14.50 -10.22
CA ALA A 137 -10.11 -13.73 -11.29
C ALA A 137 -10.09 -12.21 -11.06
N HIS A 138 -10.38 -11.78 -9.83
CA HIS A 138 -10.55 -10.36 -9.48
C HIS A 138 -9.44 -9.85 -8.56
N LEU A 139 -8.22 -10.34 -8.77
CA LEU A 139 -7.04 -9.92 -8.02
C LEU A 139 -5.94 -9.52 -8.99
N GLU A 140 -5.33 -8.36 -8.76
CA GLU A 140 -4.15 -7.91 -9.48
C GLU A 140 -3.08 -7.53 -8.44
N ILE A 141 -1.93 -8.20 -8.46
CA ILE A 141 -0.79 -7.84 -7.59
C ILE A 141 0.05 -6.78 -8.31
N VAL A 142 -0.26 -5.52 -8.06
CA VAL A 142 0.42 -4.38 -8.69
C VAL A 142 1.79 -4.14 -8.11
N GLY A 143 2.05 -4.61 -6.88
CA GLY A 143 3.33 -4.40 -6.22
C GLY A 143 3.43 -5.05 -4.84
N LEU A 144 4.46 -4.64 -4.12
CA LEU A 144 4.76 -5.09 -2.77
C LEU A 144 4.65 -3.94 -1.76
N MET A 145 4.32 -4.27 -0.52
CA MET A 145 4.26 -3.33 0.58
C MET A 145 5.09 -3.83 1.76
N THR A 146 5.76 -2.93 2.44
CA THR A 146 6.36 -3.19 3.74
C THR A 146 6.34 -1.96 4.63
N MET A 147 6.61 -2.18 5.91
CA MET A 147 6.82 -1.15 6.91
C MET A 147 8.13 -1.44 7.64
N ALA A 148 8.98 -0.43 7.76
CA ALA A 148 10.14 -0.52 8.64
C ALA A 148 9.70 -0.48 10.12
N PRO A 149 10.46 -1.10 11.04
CA PRO A 149 10.23 -0.95 12.47
C PRO A 149 10.24 0.51 12.89
N PHE A 150 9.44 0.85 13.92
CA PHE A 150 9.35 2.24 14.38
C PHE A 150 10.71 2.79 14.85
N GLU A 151 11.53 1.95 15.49
CA GLU A 151 12.85 2.28 16.01
C GLU A 151 14.00 2.06 14.99
N ALA A 152 13.67 1.72 13.73
CA ALA A 152 14.70 1.45 12.73
C ALA A 152 15.56 2.68 12.46
N THR A 153 16.87 2.47 12.36
CA THR A 153 17.83 3.48 11.92
C THR A 153 17.67 3.75 10.42
N GLU A 154 18.27 4.84 9.94
CA GLU A 154 18.28 5.14 8.49
C GLU A 154 18.90 3.99 7.68
N GLU A 155 20.00 3.42 8.14
CA GLU A 155 20.66 2.28 7.51
C GLU A 155 19.76 1.04 7.44
N GLU A 156 19.04 0.74 8.52
CA GLU A 156 18.07 -0.35 8.55
C GLU A 156 16.90 -0.09 7.59
N CYS A 157 16.40 1.15 7.52
CA CYS A 157 15.37 1.54 6.56
C CYS A 157 15.85 1.35 5.11
N HIS A 158 17.06 1.82 4.77
CA HIS A 158 17.66 1.59 3.44
C HIS A 158 17.75 0.10 3.13
N ASN A 159 18.21 -0.71 4.08
CA ASN A 159 18.33 -2.15 3.89
C ASN A 159 16.96 -2.82 3.66
N ILE A 160 15.95 -2.50 4.48
CA ILE A 160 14.60 -3.07 4.37
C ILE A 160 13.96 -2.70 3.03
N PHE A 161 13.96 -1.42 2.67
CA PHE A 161 13.34 -0.94 1.44
C PHE A 161 14.10 -1.42 0.20
N GLY A 162 15.42 -1.48 0.26
CA GLY A 162 16.25 -2.03 -0.81
C GLY A 162 16.03 -3.53 -1.05
N GLN A 163 15.80 -4.32 0.02
CA GLN A 163 15.44 -5.74 -0.10
C GLN A 163 14.06 -5.91 -0.74
N LEU A 164 13.08 -5.07 -0.36
CA LEU A 164 11.76 -5.11 -0.98
C LEU A 164 11.83 -4.76 -2.47
N LYS A 165 12.65 -3.76 -2.84
CA LYS A 165 12.88 -3.39 -4.24
C LYS A 165 13.47 -4.55 -5.05
N LYS A 166 14.46 -5.25 -4.52
CA LYS A 166 15.04 -6.43 -5.18
C LYS A 166 14.00 -7.52 -5.41
N LEU A 167 13.18 -7.81 -4.40
CA LEU A 167 12.11 -8.80 -4.52
C LEU A 167 11.04 -8.37 -5.54
N GLN A 168 10.68 -7.10 -5.58
CA GLN A 168 9.75 -6.54 -6.56
C GLN A 168 10.26 -6.74 -7.98
N VAL A 169 11.52 -6.47 -8.27
CA VAL A 169 12.15 -6.69 -9.57
C VAL A 169 12.14 -8.18 -9.92
N GLU A 170 12.56 -9.05 -8.99
CA GLU A 170 12.55 -10.50 -9.16
C GLU A 170 11.16 -11.02 -9.58
N ILE A 171 10.10 -10.57 -8.92
CA ILE A 171 8.73 -11.00 -9.25
C ILE A 171 8.26 -10.40 -10.58
N SER A 172 8.53 -9.13 -10.82
CA SER A 172 8.14 -8.47 -12.08
C SER A 172 8.74 -9.15 -13.31
N GLU A 173 9.99 -9.61 -13.23
CA GLU A 173 10.68 -10.32 -14.30
C GLU A 173 10.10 -11.72 -14.60
N MET A 174 9.31 -12.29 -13.70
CA MET A 174 8.62 -13.55 -13.93
C MET A 174 7.48 -13.44 -14.95
N ASN A 175 7.01 -12.23 -15.24
CA ASN A 175 5.94 -11.94 -16.20
C ASN A 175 4.68 -12.77 -15.98
N LEU A 176 4.27 -12.95 -14.73
CA LEU A 176 3.09 -13.74 -14.37
C LEU A 176 1.79 -12.99 -14.70
N PRO A 177 0.74 -13.68 -15.17
CA PRO A 177 -0.56 -13.07 -15.40
C PRO A 177 -1.10 -12.38 -14.13
N LYS A 178 -1.63 -11.16 -14.26
CA LYS A 178 -2.21 -10.36 -13.16
C LYS A 178 -1.24 -10.03 -12.01
N ILE A 179 0.05 -10.28 -12.21
CA ILE A 179 1.11 -9.91 -11.25
C ILE A 179 2.17 -9.07 -11.96
N PRO A 180 1.84 -7.84 -12.41
CA PRO A 180 2.83 -6.95 -13.01
C PRO A 180 3.92 -6.57 -12.01
N CYS A 181 3.57 -6.43 -10.74
CA CYS A 181 4.47 -6.15 -9.62
C CYS A 181 5.48 -5.02 -9.92
N THR A 182 4.97 -3.90 -10.42
CA THR A 182 5.79 -2.73 -10.82
C THR A 182 5.88 -1.68 -9.73
N ASP A 183 5.00 -1.73 -8.73
CA ASP A 183 4.85 -0.71 -7.71
C ASP A 183 5.40 -1.14 -6.35
N LEU A 184 5.76 -0.14 -5.53
CA LEU A 184 6.17 -0.33 -4.14
C LEU A 184 5.42 0.66 -3.25
N SER A 185 4.66 0.12 -2.28
CA SER A 185 4.04 0.87 -1.20
C SER A 185 4.92 0.74 0.04
N MET A 186 5.74 1.73 0.29
CA MET A 186 6.64 1.78 1.45
C MET A 186 6.98 3.23 1.77
N GLY A 187 7.28 3.49 3.02
CA GLY A 187 7.56 4.83 3.53
C GLY A 187 6.33 5.51 4.15
N MET A 188 6.54 6.02 5.34
CA MET A 188 5.60 6.80 6.14
C MET A 188 6.23 8.14 6.52
N SER A 189 5.57 8.96 7.34
CA SER A 189 6.02 10.33 7.69
C SER A 189 7.49 10.41 8.16
N ARG A 190 8.03 9.34 8.74
CA ARG A 190 9.40 9.33 9.27
C ARG A 190 10.48 8.89 8.28
N ASP A 191 10.13 8.04 7.33
CA ASP A 191 11.08 7.32 6.48
C ASP A 191 10.76 7.38 4.98
N TYR A 192 9.76 8.18 4.57
CA TYR A 192 9.36 8.27 3.16
C TYR A 192 10.47 8.78 2.24
N VAL A 193 11.37 9.62 2.73
CA VAL A 193 12.51 10.13 1.95
C VAL A 193 13.41 8.96 1.56
N ILE A 194 13.76 8.10 2.52
CA ILE A 194 14.56 6.89 2.29
C ILE A 194 13.82 5.93 1.37
N ALA A 195 12.53 5.73 1.61
CA ALA A 195 11.69 4.86 0.78
C ALA A 195 11.68 5.31 -0.70
N ILE A 196 11.57 6.62 -0.97
CA ILE A 196 11.64 7.18 -2.32
C ILE A 196 13.02 6.95 -2.94
N GLN A 197 14.09 7.12 -2.19
CA GLN A 197 15.45 6.85 -2.64
C GLN A 197 15.65 5.39 -3.03
N GLU A 198 14.96 4.47 -2.35
CA GLU A 198 14.95 3.03 -2.65
C GLU A 198 13.89 2.60 -3.68
N GLY A 199 13.16 3.53 -4.28
CA GLY A 199 12.26 3.27 -5.40
C GLY A 199 10.77 3.12 -5.04
N ALA A 200 10.31 3.69 -3.93
CA ALA A 200 8.88 3.74 -3.61
C ALA A 200 8.08 4.47 -4.69
N SER A 201 6.97 3.90 -5.12
CA SER A 201 5.98 4.55 -6.00
C SER A 201 4.77 5.11 -5.23
N PHE A 202 4.51 4.60 -4.04
CA PHE A 202 3.49 5.09 -3.11
C PHE A 202 4.09 5.29 -1.72
N VAL A 203 3.89 6.48 -1.15
CA VAL A 203 4.24 6.80 0.24
C VAL A 203 2.97 7.14 1.03
N ARG A 204 2.89 6.68 2.29
CA ARG A 204 1.71 6.79 3.13
C ARG A 204 1.95 7.79 4.25
N ILE A 205 1.49 9.01 4.06
CA ILE A 205 1.76 10.14 4.95
C ILE A 205 0.52 10.49 5.76
N GLY A 206 0.63 10.50 7.07
CA GLY A 206 -0.45 10.92 7.97
C GLY A 206 -0.03 12.11 8.81
N THR A 207 0.73 11.88 9.85
CA THR A 207 1.11 12.89 10.86
C THR A 207 1.67 14.18 10.24
N GLU A 208 2.48 14.07 9.19
CA GLU A 208 3.11 15.23 8.56
C GLU A 208 2.09 16.12 7.81
N ILE A 209 1.03 15.52 7.26
CA ILE A 209 -0.02 16.25 6.53
C ILE A 209 -0.97 16.95 7.50
N PHE A 210 -1.30 16.31 8.64
CA PHE A 210 -2.36 16.76 9.55
C PHE A 210 -1.85 17.47 10.82
N LYS A 211 -0.54 17.71 10.95
CA LYS A 211 0.05 18.30 12.16
C LYS A 211 -0.40 19.74 12.44
N ASP A 212 -0.82 20.46 11.40
CA ASP A 212 -1.20 21.87 11.46
C ASP A 212 -2.72 22.07 11.25
N LEU A 213 -3.50 20.98 11.24
CA LEU A 213 -4.96 20.93 11.17
C LEU A 213 -5.56 20.49 12.51
#